data_0f78ef98480cc3c83e4d955bbd7e7e91
#
_entry.id   0f78ef98480cc3c83e4d955bbd7e7e91
#
_cell.length_a   1.000
_cell.length_b   1.000
_cell.length_c   1.000
_cell.angle_alpha   90.00
_cell.angle_beta   90.00
_cell.angle_gamma   90.00
#
_symmetry.space_group_name_H-M   'P 1'
#
loop_
_entity.id
_entity.type
_entity.pdbx_description
1 polymer ?
#
loop_
_entity_poly.entity_id
_entity_poly.type
_entity_poly.pdbx_seq_one_letter_code
_entity_poly.pdbx_strand_id
1 'polypeptide(L)'
;MRKSIIIILLGIIAIGVITSCNKNRTYAQRLSDERKAIELFIDKNDIKILENYPKDSVFKANEFFFDTSSGIYYNVIDSGNGRRIMQGEEFYIRFKGLKYLSSSDTATYSNIQSPQPEILVYGNAATYSSVGWVAPLKNVGDRAKVKLIVPFKMGLSNDNQAYKTAYYEELRYQFEE
;
A
#
# COMPACT_ATOMS: atom_id res chain seq x y z
N MET A 1 -19.86 -5.67 -55.93
CA MET A 1 -18.66 -6.28 -55.34
C MET A 1 -17.60 -5.27 -54.92
N ARG A 2 -17.11 -4.32 -55.75
CA ARG A 2 -16.11 -3.32 -55.33
C ARG A 2 -16.54 -2.42 -54.13
N LYS A 3 -17.79 -1.96 -54.07
CA LYS A 3 -18.30 -1.12 -52.97
C LYS A 3 -18.40 -1.87 -51.63
N SER A 4 -18.73 -3.15 -51.65
CA SER A 4 -18.81 -3.99 -50.45
C SER A 4 -17.42 -4.26 -49.83
N ILE A 5 -16.38 -4.42 -50.67
CA ILE A 5 -15.02 -4.65 -50.24
C ILE A 5 -14.45 -3.39 -49.57
N ILE A 6 -14.77 -2.18 -50.06
CA ILE A 6 -14.32 -0.90 -49.48
C ILE A 6 -14.95 -0.68 -48.11
N ILE A 7 -16.22 -1.04 -47.91
CA ILE A 7 -16.91 -0.89 -46.61
C ILE A 7 -16.29 -1.84 -45.58
N ILE A 8 -15.95 -3.08 -45.98
CA ILE A 8 -15.29 -4.06 -45.09
C ILE A 8 -13.89 -3.60 -44.70
N LEU A 9 -13.12 -3.05 -45.65
CA LEU A 9 -11.79 -2.51 -45.36
C LEU A 9 -11.82 -1.31 -44.44
N LEU A 10 -12.78 -0.39 -44.60
CA LEU A 10 -12.98 0.75 -43.66
C LEU A 10 -13.40 0.29 -42.25
N GLY A 11 -14.19 -0.77 -42.13
CA GLY A 11 -14.60 -1.34 -40.84
C GLY A 11 -13.43 -1.96 -40.07
N ILE A 12 -12.48 -2.60 -40.75
CA ILE A 12 -11.29 -3.21 -40.14
C ILE A 12 -10.30 -2.15 -39.63
N ILE A 13 -10.17 -1.02 -40.33
CA ILE A 13 -9.29 0.10 -39.92
C ILE A 13 -9.85 0.78 -38.68
N ALA A 14 -11.18 0.92 -38.53
CA ALA A 14 -11.81 1.54 -37.36
C ALA A 14 -11.65 0.73 -36.05
N ILE A 15 -11.53 -0.59 -36.13
CA ILE A 15 -11.36 -1.47 -34.95
C ILE A 15 -9.89 -1.44 -34.44
N GLY A 16 -8.91 -1.16 -35.31
CA GLY A 16 -7.50 -1.14 -34.95
C GLY A 16 -7.04 0.04 -34.09
N VAL A 17 -7.84 1.10 -33.95
CA VAL A 17 -7.42 2.35 -33.28
C VAL A 17 -7.74 2.37 -31.77
N ILE A 18 -8.57 1.44 -31.27
CA ILE A 18 -9.03 1.46 -29.88
C ILE A 18 -8.12 0.71 -28.89
N THR A 19 -7.10 -0.02 -29.37
CA THR A 19 -6.26 -0.86 -28.49
C THR A 19 -4.91 -0.22 -28.10
N SER A 20 -4.63 1.01 -28.51
CA SER A 20 -3.29 1.65 -28.32
C SER A 20 -3.16 2.58 -27.11
N CYS A 21 -4.16 2.75 -26.24
CA CYS A 21 -4.14 3.83 -25.22
C CYS A 21 -3.57 3.47 -23.84
N ASN A 22 -2.96 2.29 -23.61
CA ASN A 22 -2.64 1.90 -22.23
C ASN A 22 -1.15 1.69 -21.89
N LYS A 23 -0.20 1.99 -22.78
CA LYS A 23 1.21 1.63 -22.54
C LYS A 23 2.16 2.75 -22.08
N ASN A 24 1.78 4.01 -22.11
CA ASN A 24 2.71 5.13 -21.83
C ASN A 24 2.16 6.17 -20.84
N ARG A 25 1.70 5.72 -19.66
CA ARG A 25 1.36 6.69 -18.59
C ARG A 25 2.65 7.33 -18.09
N THR A 26 2.69 8.66 -18.08
CA THR A 26 3.81 9.41 -17.48
C THR A 26 3.84 9.20 -15.97
N TYR A 27 5.00 9.45 -15.36
CA TYR A 27 5.13 9.35 -13.90
C TYR A 27 4.13 10.27 -13.15
N ALA A 28 3.92 11.50 -13.64
CA ALA A 28 2.93 12.42 -13.08
C ALA A 28 1.49 11.87 -13.15
N GLN A 29 1.13 11.19 -14.25
CA GLN A 29 -0.15 10.49 -14.36
C GLN A 29 -0.27 9.33 -13.36
N ARG A 30 0.80 8.55 -13.14
CA ARG A 30 0.83 7.47 -12.14
C ARG A 30 0.58 8.00 -10.73
N LEU A 31 1.21 9.12 -10.35
CA LEU A 31 0.96 9.79 -9.06
C LEU A 31 -0.47 10.30 -8.93
N SER A 32 -1.04 10.85 -10.01
CA SER A 32 -2.44 11.29 -10.01
C SER A 32 -3.40 10.12 -9.85
N ASP A 33 -3.13 8.99 -10.53
CA ASP A 33 -3.93 7.77 -10.44
C ASP A 33 -3.86 7.17 -9.03
N GLU A 34 -2.67 7.16 -8.41
CA GLU A 34 -2.47 6.73 -7.02
C GLU A 34 -3.31 7.56 -6.06
N ARG A 35 -3.21 8.89 -6.16
CA ARG A 35 -3.98 9.79 -5.29
C ARG A 35 -5.48 9.51 -5.39
N LYS A 36 -6.01 9.41 -6.61
CA LYS A 36 -7.41 9.08 -6.85
C LYS A 36 -7.81 7.71 -6.28
N ALA A 37 -6.93 6.71 -6.39
CA ALA A 37 -7.20 5.37 -5.84
C ALA A 37 -7.26 5.40 -4.31
N ILE A 38 -6.38 6.18 -3.66
CA ILE A 38 -6.39 6.37 -2.20
C ILE A 38 -7.66 7.12 -1.78
N GLU A 39 -8.00 8.23 -2.44
CA GLU A 39 -9.21 9.02 -2.16
C GLU A 39 -10.48 8.17 -2.29
N LEU A 40 -10.62 7.41 -3.39
CA LEU A 40 -11.75 6.49 -3.59
C LEU A 40 -11.83 5.40 -2.50
N PHE A 41 -10.68 4.90 -2.05
CA PHE A 41 -10.65 3.90 -0.99
C PHE A 41 -11.07 4.51 0.36
N ILE A 42 -10.61 5.72 0.67
CA ILE A 42 -10.97 6.49 1.86
C ILE A 42 -12.49 6.72 1.89
N ASP A 43 -13.06 7.25 0.79
CA ASP A 43 -14.49 7.54 0.68
C ASP A 43 -15.34 6.26 0.78
N LYS A 44 -14.97 5.21 0.05
CA LYS A 44 -15.71 3.94 0.04
C LYS A 44 -15.76 3.24 1.41
N ASN A 45 -14.75 3.46 2.25
CA ASN A 45 -14.64 2.81 3.55
C ASN A 45 -14.93 3.77 4.73
N ASP A 46 -15.46 4.96 4.46
CA ASP A 46 -15.80 5.96 5.49
C ASP A 46 -14.59 6.30 6.39
N ILE A 47 -13.38 6.33 5.80
CA ILE A 47 -12.14 6.55 6.53
C ILE A 47 -12.02 8.04 6.85
N LYS A 48 -11.80 8.36 8.13
CA LYS A 48 -11.50 9.68 8.63
C LYS A 48 -9.99 9.86 8.75
N ILE A 49 -9.43 10.83 8.03
CA ILE A 49 -8.01 11.16 8.14
C ILE A 49 -7.77 12.12 9.28
N LEU A 50 -6.84 11.75 10.16
CA LEU A 50 -6.37 12.57 11.28
C LEU A 50 -5.07 13.28 10.87
N GLU A 51 -5.03 14.60 11.06
CA GLU A 51 -3.83 15.41 10.83
C GLU A 51 -2.79 15.24 11.94
N ASN A 52 -3.26 14.90 13.15
CA ASN A 52 -2.41 14.70 14.32
C ASN A 52 -2.59 13.29 14.86
N TYR A 53 -1.49 12.70 15.32
CA TYR A 53 -1.53 11.42 16.03
C TYR A 53 -2.31 11.56 17.33
N PRO A 54 -3.27 10.66 17.65
CA PRO A 54 -4.05 10.74 18.89
C PRO A 54 -3.15 10.71 20.13
N LYS A 55 -3.37 11.65 21.06
CA LYS A 55 -2.55 11.78 22.28
C LYS A 55 -2.61 10.55 23.19
N ASP A 56 -3.73 9.87 23.21
CA ASP A 56 -3.99 8.62 23.95
C ASP A 56 -3.60 7.37 23.16
N SER A 57 -3.12 7.54 21.92
CA SER A 57 -2.80 6.44 20.99
C SER A 57 -3.99 5.53 20.65
N VAL A 58 -5.22 6.00 20.88
CA VAL A 58 -6.45 5.25 20.60
C VAL A 58 -7.05 5.70 19.29
N PHE A 59 -7.33 4.75 18.41
CA PHE A 59 -7.94 4.98 17.10
C PHE A 59 -9.31 4.31 17.04
N LYS A 60 -10.30 4.99 16.44
CA LYS A 60 -11.50 4.31 15.99
C LYS A 60 -11.20 3.45 14.77
N ALA A 61 -12.01 2.45 14.49
CA ALA A 61 -11.78 1.46 13.45
C ALA A 61 -11.59 2.06 12.04
N ASN A 62 -12.19 3.24 11.79
CA ASN A 62 -12.14 3.98 10.53
C ASN A 62 -11.28 5.26 10.59
N GLU A 63 -10.53 5.52 11.67
CA GLU A 63 -9.62 6.66 11.76
C GLU A 63 -8.22 6.25 11.30
N PHE A 64 -7.61 7.05 10.41
CA PHE A 64 -6.23 6.86 9.95
C PHE A 64 -5.44 8.14 10.16
N PHE A 65 -4.28 8.03 10.76
CA PHE A 65 -3.33 9.12 10.84
C PHE A 65 -2.51 9.20 9.55
N PHE A 66 -2.43 10.40 8.98
CA PHE A 66 -1.54 10.67 7.85
C PHE A 66 -0.20 11.16 8.36
N ASP A 67 0.81 10.31 8.27
CA ASP A 67 2.18 10.68 8.59
C ASP A 67 2.82 11.45 7.43
N THR A 68 2.84 12.76 7.53
CA THR A 68 3.40 13.65 6.51
C THR A 68 4.89 13.42 6.24
N SER A 69 5.65 12.90 7.22
CA SER A 69 7.08 12.64 7.08
C SER A 69 7.37 11.44 6.17
N SER A 70 6.49 10.44 6.16
CA SER A 70 6.63 9.21 5.36
C SER A 70 5.63 9.12 4.21
N GLY A 71 4.56 9.93 4.23
CA GLY A 71 3.46 9.83 3.27
C GLY A 71 2.54 8.61 3.48
N ILE A 72 2.63 7.95 4.64
CA ILE A 72 1.90 6.73 4.97
C ILE A 72 0.64 7.08 5.77
N TYR A 73 -0.47 6.38 5.47
CA TYR A 73 -1.66 6.42 6.30
C TYR A 73 -1.73 5.17 7.16
N TYR A 74 -1.96 5.31 8.46
CA TYR A 74 -2.11 4.14 9.31
C TYR A 74 -3.11 4.34 10.46
N ASN A 75 -3.69 3.21 10.87
CA ASN A 75 -4.52 3.07 12.05
C ASN A 75 -3.84 2.09 13.00
N VAL A 76 -3.81 2.37 14.29
CA VAL A 76 -3.29 1.46 15.30
C VAL A 76 -4.44 0.62 15.85
N ILE A 77 -4.43 -0.68 15.54
CA ILE A 77 -5.41 -1.66 16.06
C ILE A 77 -5.04 -2.02 17.51
N ASP A 78 -3.72 -2.18 17.75
CA ASP A 78 -3.14 -2.57 19.03
C ASP A 78 -1.76 -1.93 19.12
N SER A 79 -1.50 -1.14 20.14
CA SER A 79 -0.22 -0.44 20.32
C SER A 79 0.92 -1.34 20.80
N GLY A 80 0.64 -2.60 21.12
CA GLY A 80 1.59 -3.57 21.62
C GLY A 80 1.87 -3.44 23.12
N ASN A 81 2.96 -4.07 23.57
CA ASN A 81 3.30 -4.19 25.00
C ASN A 81 4.05 -2.98 25.58
N GLY A 82 4.23 -1.91 24.79
CA GLY A 82 4.92 -0.66 25.22
C GLY A 82 6.44 -0.69 25.04
N ARG A 83 7.09 -1.83 24.79
CA ARG A 83 8.52 -1.91 24.49
C ARG A 83 8.77 -1.24 23.13
N ARG A 84 9.66 -0.25 23.11
CA ARG A 84 10.04 0.44 21.88
C ARG A 84 11.22 -0.27 21.21
N ILE A 85 11.23 -0.26 19.88
CA ILE A 85 12.34 -0.81 19.12
C ILE A 85 13.58 0.08 19.24
N MET A 86 14.76 -0.54 19.31
CA MET A 86 16.04 0.15 19.37
C MET A 86 16.76 0.13 18.02
N GLN A 87 17.65 1.10 17.83
CA GLN A 87 18.49 1.17 16.64
C GLN A 87 19.35 -0.11 16.52
N GLY A 88 19.32 -0.73 15.34
CA GLY A 88 20.06 -1.96 15.07
C GLY A 88 19.33 -3.25 15.48
N GLU A 89 18.17 -3.15 16.10
CA GLU A 89 17.38 -4.30 16.52
C GLU A 89 16.63 -4.92 15.34
N GLU A 90 16.60 -6.27 15.30
CA GLU A 90 15.78 -7.01 14.33
C GLU A 90 14.30 -6.96 14.72
N PHE A 91 13.45 -6.91 13.71
CA PHE A 91 12.02 -7.06 13.88
C PHE A 91 11.40 -7.84 12.74
N TYR A 92 10.31 -8.51 13.06
CA TYR A 92 9.61 -9.43 12.20
C TYR A 92 8.27 -8.88 11.82
N ILE A 93 7.91 -9.03 10.53
CA ILE A 93 6.64 -8.58 9.98
C ILE A 93 5.83 -9.75 9.46
N ARG A 94 4.57 -9.79 9.91
CA ARG A 94 3.52 -10.61 9.32
C ARG A 94 2.35 -9.72 8.95
N PHE A 95 1.70 -10.04 7.83
CA PHE A 95 0.52 -9.31 7.40
C PHE A 95 -0.57 -10.23 6.86
N LYS A 96 -1.81 -9.76 6.92
CA LYS A 96 -2.97 -10.33 6.23
C LYS A 96 -3.79 -9.24 5.56
N GLY A 97 -4.59 -9.64 4.58
CA GLY A 97 -5.51 -8.72 3.93
C GLY A 97 -4.83 -7.66 3.08
N LEU A 98 -3.63 -7.95 2.53
CA LEU A 98 -3.01 -7.06 1.54
C LEU A 98 -3.86 -7.04 0.27
N LYS A 99 -4.25 -5.84 -0.14
CA LYS A 99 -4.97 -5.53 -1.39
C LYS A 99 -4.28 -4.38 -2.12
N TYR A 100 -4.35 -4.38 -3.44
CA TYR A 100 -3.84 -3.29 -4.27
C TYR A 100 -4.97 -2.36 -4.71
N LEU A 101 -4.86 -1.06 -4.37
CA LEU A 101 -5.94 -0.08 -4.60
C LEU A 101 -6.05 0.35 -6.07
N SER A 102 -4.93 0.41 -6.78
CA SER A 102 -4.82 0.89 -8.16
C SER A 102 -4.84 -0.23 -9.21
N SER A 103 -5.13 -1.47 -8.80
CA SER A 103 -5.12 -2.66 -9.66
C SER A 103 -6.54 -3.18 -9.89
N SER A 104 -6.76 -3.82 -11.04
CA SER A 104 -7.94 -4.66 -11.29
C SER A 104 -7.86 -6.00 -10.54
N ASP A 105 -6.74 -6.29 -9.89
CA ASP A 105 -6.54 -7.46 -9.05
C ASP A 105 -7.39 -7.34 -7.79
N THR A 106 -8.32 -8.27 -7.61
CA THR A 106 -9.19 -8.38 -6.43
C THR A 106 -8.67 -9.38 -5.41
N ALA A 107 -7.51 -9.99 -5.67
CA ALA A 107 -6.91 -10.96 -4.77
C ALA A 107 -6.48 -10.31 -3.44
N THR A 108 -6.52 -11.12 -2.41
CA THR A 108 -6.07 -10.74 -1.07
C THR A 108 -4.88 -11.62 -0.69
N TYR A 109 -3.79 -10.99 -0.27
CA TYR A 109 -2.54 -11.67 0.05
C TYR A 109 -2.26 -11.67 1.55
N SER A 110 -1.50 -12.67 2.01
CA SER A 110 -1.11 -12.81 3.41
C SER A 110 0.19 -13.61 3.51
N ASN A 111 1.03 -13.29 4.52
CA ASN A 111 2.18 -14.11 4.89
C ASN A 111 2.04 -14.74 6.29
N ILE A 112 0.85 -14.73 6.88
CA ILE A 112 0.60 -15.30 8.22
C ILE A 112 0.96 -16.79 8.28
N GLN A 113 0.70 -17.52 7.19
CA GLN A 113 0.98 -18.97 7.10
C GLN A 113 2.37 -19.25 6.52
N SER A 114 3.14 -18.22 6.14
CA SER A 114 4.52 -18.42 5.65
C SER A 114 5.38 -19.03 6.77
N PRO A 115 6.26 -20.01 6.48
CA PRO A 115 7.21 -20.54 7.47
C PRO A 115 8.09 -19.45 8.08
N GLN A 116 8.48 -18.45 7.28
CA GLN A 116 9.33 -17.35 7.71
C GLN A 116 8.58 -16.01 7.61
N PRO A 117 8.73 -15.11 8.63
CA PRO A 117 8.28 -13.72 8.52
C PRO A 117 9.21 -12.92 7.60
N GLU A 118 8.82 -11.69 7.28
CA GLU A 118 9.78 -10.70 6.77
C GLU A 118 10.65 -10.22 7.93
N ILE A 119 11.96 -10.15 7.72
CA ILE A 119 12.95 -9.77 8.75
C ILE A 119 13.62 -8.47 8.31
N LEU A 120 13.57 -7.45 9.18
CA LEU A 120 14.14 -6.14 8.96
C LEU A 120 14.97 -5.72 10.18
N VAL A 121 15.94 -4.81 9.98
CA VAL A 121 16.76 -4.24 11.06
C VAL A 121 16.43 -2.75 11.19
N TYR A 122 15.93 -2.34 12.36
CA TYR A 122 15.51 -0.96 12.57
C TYR A 122 16.68 0.02 12.43
N GLY A 123 16.47 1.07 11.62
CA GLY A 123 17.51 2.03 11.27
C GLY A 123 18.48 1.60 10.17
N ASN A 124 18.33 0.40 9.61
CA ASN A 124 19.08 -0.06 8.44
C ASN A 124 18.15 -0.16 7.20
N ALA A 125 18.05 0.96 6.46
CA ALA A 125 17.17 1.05 5.30
C ALA A 125 17.48 0.00 4.20
N ALA A 126 18.70 -0.54 4.15
CA ALA A 126 19.08 -1.57 3.19
C ALA A 126 18.36 -2.90 3.43
N THR A 127 17.85 -3.13 4.64
CA THR A 127 17.07 -4.35 4.98
C THR A 127 15.57 -4.18 4.74
N TYR A 128 15.10 -2.97 4.41
CA TYR A 128 13.67 -2.71 4.33
C TYR A 128 13.09 -3.23 3.01
N SER A 129 12.31 -4.31 3.11
CA SER A 129 11.49 -4.78 2.00
C SER A 129 10.46 -3.71 1.59
N SER A 130 9.89 -2.97 2.58
CA SER A 130 9.02 -1.83 2.40
C SER A 130 9.33 -0.75 3.44
N VAL A 131 9.63 0.45 2.99
CA VAL A 131 9.84 1.61 3.88
C VAL A 131 8.55 1.96 4.64
N GLY A 132 7.40 1.75 4.01
CA GLY A 132 6.09 2.01 4.62
C GLY A 132 5.82 1.19 5.88
N TRP A 133 6.41 0.02 6.00
CA TRP A 133 6.23 -0.83 7.19
C TRP A 133 6.92 -0.29 8.44
N VAL A 134 7.91 0.57 8.27
CA VAL A 134 8.71 1.14 9.38
C VAL A 134 8.06 2.38 10.00
N ALA A 135 7.26 3.10 9.21
CA ALA A 135 6.69 4.39 9.64
C ALA A 135 5.91 4.34 10.97
N PRO A 136 5.08 3.34 11.28
CA PRO A 136 4.36 3.26 12.55
C PRO A 136 5.24 3.00 13.77
N LEU A 137 6.45 2.41 13.61
CA LEU A 137 7.31 1.97 14.72
C LEU A 137 7.73 3.11 15.66
N LYS A 138 7.70 4.35 15.18
CA LYS A 138 7.93 5.53 16.03
C LYS A 138 6.85 5.73 17.12
N ASN A 139 5.64 5.14 16.91
CA ASN A 139 4.48 5.35 17.77
C ASN A 139 3.96 4.06 18.42
N VAL A 140 4.39 2.87 17.94
CA VAL A 140 3.92 1.58 18.46
C VAL A 140 5.04 0.75 19.07
N GLY A 141 4.70 -0.24 19.86
CA GLY A 141 5.64 -1.14 20.54
C GLY A 141 5.70 -2.54 19.94
N ASP A 142 6.46 -3.41 20.60
CA ASP A 142 6.51 -4.83 20.26
C ASP A 142 5.11 -5.45 20.34
N ARG A 143 4.82 -6.38 19.42
CA ARG A 143 3.53 -7.07 19.23
C ARG A 143 2.38 -6.17 18.78
N ALA A 144 2.68 -4.94 18.36
CA ALA A 144 1.67 -4.04 17.82
C ALA A 144 1.04 -4.56 16.52
N LYS A 145 -0.18 -4.10 16.27
CA LYS A 145 -0.96 -4.37 15.04
C LYS A 145 -1.46 -3.06 14.46
N VAL A 146 -1.29 -2.89 13.16
CA VAL A 146 -1.70 -1.67 12.46
C VAL A 146 -2.40 -2.01 11.14
N LYS A 147 -3.26 -1.10 10.66
CA LYS A 147 -3.68 -1.04 9.25
C LYS A 147 -2.82 -0.03 8.53
N LEU A 148 -2.50 -0.26 7.26
CA LEU A 148 -1.65 0.64 6.47
C LEU A 148 -2.24 0.90 5.09
N ILE A 149 -2.14 2.15 4.61
CA ILE A 149 -2.19 2.47 3.19
C ILE A 149 -0.80 2.96 2.81
N VAL A 150 -0.14 2.22 1.91
CA VAL A 150 1.26 2.43 1.53
C VAL A 150 1.31 2.86 0.06
N PRO A 151 1.63 4.13 -0.23
CA PRO A 151 1.88 4.59 -1.58
C PRO A 151 2.98 3.76 -2.27
N PHE A 152 2.90 3.58 -3.59
CA PHE A 152 3.79 2.67 -4.32
C PHE A 152 5.27 2.94 -4.07
N LYS A 153 5.66 4.21 -3.92
CA LYS A 153 7.06 4.59 -3.64
C LYS A 153 7.61 4.04 -2.32
N MET A 154 6.75 3.84 -1.34
CA MET A 154 7.08 3.39 0.01
C MET A 154 6.80 1.90 0.21
N GLY A 155 6.26 1.25 -0.83
CA GLY A 155 5.91 -0.17 -0.86
C GLY A 155 7.09 -1.09 -1.15
N LEU A 156 6.77 -2.35 -1.42
CA LEU A 156 7.74 -3.35 -1.88
C LEU A 156 8.38 -2.90 -3.21
N SER A 157 9.58 -3.37 -3.50
CA SER A 157 10.28 -3.04 -4.75
C SER A 157 9.43 -3.33 -5.99
N ASN A 158 8.74 -4.47 -6.01
CA ASN A 158 7.83 -4.84 -7.10
C ASN A 158 6.61 -3.92 -7.18
N ASP A 159 6.10 -3.43 -6.04
CA ASP A 159 4.97 -2.50 -5.98
C ASP A 159 5.37 -1.14 -6.54
N ASN A 160 6.57 -0.67 -6.20
CA ASN A 160 7.12 0.56 -6.75
C ASN A 160 7.29 0.49 -8.27
N GLN A 161 7.88 -0.58 -8.81
CA GLN A 161 8.06 -0.78 -10.25
C GLN A 161 6.72 -0.90 -11.00
N ALA A 162 5.73 -1.52 -10.38
CA ALA A 162 4.39 -1.73 -10.95
C ALA A 162 3.41 -0.59 -10.65
N TYR A 163 3.82 0.43 -9.88
CA TYR A 163 2.98 1.55 -9.42
C TYR A 163 1.73 1.07 -8.65
N LYS A 164 1.91 0.11 -7.77
CA LYS A 164 0.82 -0.50 -6.99
C LYS A 164 0.77 0.08 -5.58
N THR A 165 -0.28 0.82 -5.26
CA THR A 165 -0.58 1.28 -3.91
C THR A 165 -1.16 0.14 -3.10
N ALA A 166 -0.58 -0.16 -1.96
CA ALA A 166 -0.96 -1.28 -1.11
C ALA A 166 -1.82 -0.84 0.09
N TYR A 167 -2.86 -1.62 0.40
CA TYR A 167 -3.58 -1.56 1.66
C TYR A 167 -3.40 -2.86 2.42
N TYR A 168 -2.95 -2.76 3.67
CA TYR A 168 -2.84 -3.88 4.61
C TYR A 168 -3.96 -3.79 5.63
N GLU A 169 -4.83 -4.80 5.68
CA GLU A 169 -5.90 -4.89 6.68
C GLU A 169 -5.34 -5.07 8.09
N GLU A 170 -4.25 -5.81 8.22
CA GLU A 170 -3.50 -5.97 9.44
C GLU A 170 -2.03 -6.27 9.13
N LEU A 171 -1.13 -5.52 9.74
CA LEU A 171 0.30 -5.77 9.78
C LEU A 171 0.73 -5.87 11.24
N ARG A 172 1.48 -6.92 11.56
CA ARG A 172 1.94 -7.25 12.92
C ARG A 172 3.44 -7.08 13.03
N TYR A 173 3.85 -6.49 14.13
CA TYR A 173 5.25 -6.40 14.51
C TYR A 173 5.57 -7.40 15.62
N GLN A 174 6.77 -7.94 15.58
CA GLN A 174 7.39 -8.68 16.67
C GLN A 174 8.86 -8.31 16.68
N PHE A 175 9.37 -7.82 17.81
CA PHE A 175 10.78 -7.47 17.95
C PHE A 175 11.57 -8.68 18.44
N GLU A 176 12.87 -8.68 18.15
CA GLU A 176 13.78 -9.68 18.67
C GLU A 176 13.77 -9.69 20.21
N GLU A 177 13.85 -10.88 20.82
CA GLU A 177 13.86 -11.06 22.29
C GLU A 177 15.26 -10.85 22.88
#